data_8d284548bc8fee7f2d56267b9515a8fe
#
_entry.id   8d284548bc8fee7f2d56267b9515a8fe
#
_cell.length_a   1.000
_cell.length_b   1.000
_cell.length_c   1.000
_cell.angle_alpha   90.00
_cell.angle_beta   90.00
_cell.angle_gamma   90.00
#
_symmetry.space_group_name_H-M   'P 1'
#
loop_
_entity.id
_entity.type
_entity.pdbx_description
1 polymer ?
#
loop_
_entity_poly.entity_id
_entity_poly.type
_entity_poly.pdbx_seq_one_letter_code
_entity_poly.pdbx_strand_id
1 'polypeptide(L)'
;MKPLPPASSSLPPAPCPLPSHEIRSPELQEVMSGIPGSFLKWGLLMFFAIIMAILLVSRFVSYPTVVTAPVTITTYNSPASLIARSTGKIEKLLAGNEEYVKNEQPVAVIENIAHFEDVEILVSFLNSLKNDLQWIDKVSQYFPPASLSIGEVQSSYLRFMTIFNQYKEYLQQGYIQSKLRLLEEQIKKQEEYTIELFVQRRLSEEDLQLEQKSFLRDSILFYRGNYPISVNEFEKSKQSLLQRQSAYSSLKASIKNNESSMLRMKESHLDLQVQLEKELHQYRLDL
;
A
#
# COMPACT_ATOMS: atom_id res chain seq x y z
N MET A 1 38.87 26.50 7.53
CA MET A 1 38.57 27.89 7.17
C MET A 1 39.81 28.69 7.11
N LYS A 2 40.26 29.01 5.91
CA LYS A 2 41.46 29.84 5.70
C LYS A 2 41.11 30.84 4.58
N PRO A 3 41.25 32.14 4.78
CA PRO A 3 40.84 33.15 3.81
C PRO A 3 41.89 33.35 2.70
N LEU A 4 41.40 33.63 1.49
CA LEU A 4 42.21 34.03 0.33
C LEU A 4 42.70 35.46 0.47
N PRO A 5 43.90 35.79 -0.08
CA PRO A 5 44.42 37.16 -0.17
C PRO A 5 43.90 37.91 -1.42
N PRO A 6 43.90 39.25 -1.39
CA PRO A 6 43.33 40.08 -2.44
C PRO A 6 44.27 40.29 -3.63
N ALA A 7 43.68 40.44 -4.81
CA ALA A 7 44.37 40.75 -6.06
C ALA A 7 44.77 42.20 -6.13
N SER A 8 46.08 42.44 -6.44
CA SER A 8 46.63 43.74 -6.75
C SER A 8 46.46 44.07 -8.24
N SER A 9 45.81 45.18 -8.50
CA SER A 9 45.74 45.84 -9.80
C SER A 9 47.01 46.63 -10.07
N SER A 10 47.72 46.33 -11.16
CA SER A 10 48.74 47.20 -11.72
C SER A 10 48.31 47.71 -13.10
N LEU A 11 48.09 49.00 -13.22
CA LEU A 11 47.94 49.73 -14.49
C LEU A 11 49.29 49.82 -15.20
N PRO A 12 49.35 49.73 -16.54
CA PRO A 12 50.52 50.07 -17.29
C PRO A 12 50.66 51.59 -17.56
N PRO A 13 51.89 52.11 -17.76
CA PRO A 13 52.11 53.52 -17.94
C PRO A 13 51.83 54.01 -19.35
N ALA A 14 51.54 55.32 -19.44
CA ALA A 14 51.23 56.08 -20.62
C ALA A 14 52.41 56.23 -21.59
N PRO A 15 52.20 56.27 -22.93
CA PRO A 15 53.26 56.50 -23.92
C PRO A 15 53.59 57.99 -24.06
N CYS A 16 54.89 58.24 -24.19
CA CYS A 16 55.47 59.56 -24.51
C CYS A 16 55.12 60.06 -25.94
N PRO A 17 55.10 61.38 -26.12
CA PRO A 17 54.82 61.96 -27.47
C PRO A 17 56.05 61.92 -28.35
N LEU A 18 55.93 61.57 -29.62
CA LEU A 18 56.89 61.62 -30.67
C LEU A 18 56.92 63.01 -31.34
N PRO A 19 58.06 63.50 -31.74
CA PRO A 19 58.19 64.82 -32.38
C PRO A 19 57.88 64.75 -33.89
N SER A 20 57.20 65.78 -34.35
CA SER A 20 56.92 66.04 -35.75
C SER A 20 58.15 66.38 -36.53
N HIS A 21 58.49 65.63 -37.54
CA HIS A 21 59.46 66.08 -38.52
C HIS A 21 58.81 66.19 -39.89
N GLU A 22 58.55 67.38 -40.30
CA GLU A 22 58.14 67.78 -41.61
C GLU A 22 59.33 67.80 -42.51
N ILE A 23 59.42 66.93 -43.49
CA ILE A 23 60.35 67.07 -44.63
C ILE A 23 59.53 67.16 -45.91
N ARG A 24 59.32 68.40 -46.35
CA ARG A 24 58.84 68.70 -47.71
C ARG A 24 60.05 68.80 -48.61
N SER A 25 60.14 67.89 -49.49
CA SER A 25 61.04 68.10 -50.69
C SER A 25 60.15 68.64 -51.83
N PRO A 26 60.57 69.70 -52.48
CA PRO A 26 59.76 70.40 -53.52
C PRO A 26 59.61 69.68 -54.82
N GLU A 27 60.22 68.50 -54.99
CA GLU A 27 60.25 67.75 -56.28
C GLU A 27 59.08 66.81 -56.49
N LEU A 28 58.20 66.65 -55.48
CA LEU A 28 57.04 65.78 -55.61
C LEU A 28 55.75 66.52 -56.02
N GLN A 29 55.82 67.81 -56.21
CA GLN A 29 54.61 68.62 -56.53
C GLN A 29 54.43 68.81 -58.05
N GLU A 30 55.43 68.41 -58.89
CA GLU A 30 55.35 68.62 -60.31
C GLU A 30 54.78 67.37 -61.09
N VAL A 31 54.69 66.21 -60.44
CA VAL A 31 54.21 65.00 -61.13
C VAL A 31 52.67 64.81 -60.94
N MET A 32 52.03 65.60 -60.06
CA MET A 32 50.59 65.40 -59.83
C MET A 32 49.65 66.36 -60.58
N SER A 33 50.16 67.20 -61.47
CA SER A 33 49.33 68.22 -62.19
C SER A 33 48.90 67.82 -63.60
N GLY A 34 49.00 66.57 -64.00
CA GLY A 34 48.72 66.17 -65.36
C GLY A 34 47.70 65.03 -65.58
N ILE A 35 46.80 64.75 -64.63
CA ILE A 35 45.76 63.76 -64.86
C ILE A 35 44.53 64.45 -65.44
N PRO A 36 44.13 64.21 -66.70
CA PRO A 36 42.90 64.79 -67.29
C PRO A 36 41.66 64.25 -66.52
N GLY A 37 40.94 65.20 -65.87
CA GLY A 37 39.83 64.88 -65.00
C GLY A 37 38.68 64.08 -65.66
N SER A 38 38.72 63.86 -66.97
CA SER A 38 37.79 62.99 -67.69
C SER A 38 38.10 61.50 -67.48
N PHE A 39 39.39 61.11 -67.35
CA PHE A 39 39.77 59.69 -67.19
C PHE A 39 39.42 59.24 -65.78
N LEU A 40 39.55 60.11 -64.76
CA LEU A 40 39.22 59.77 -63.41
C LEU A 40 37.70 59.60 -63.22
N LYS A 41 36.90 60.45 -63.85
CA LYS A 41 35.42 60.36 -63.84
C LYS A 41 34.94 59.11 -64.53
N TRP A 42 35.46 58.75 -65.66
CA TRP A 42 35.09 57.53 -66.37
C TRP A 42 35.59 56.26 -65.71
N GLY A 43 36.77 56.25 -65.15
CA GLY A 43 37.31 55.14 -64.35
C GLY A 43 36.49 54.89 -63.04
N LEU A 44 36.11 55.95 -62.34
CA LEU A 44 35.28 55.86 -61.17
C LEU A 44 33.84 55.39 -61.47
N LEU A 45 33.27 55.83 -62.62
CA LEU A 45 31.97 55.40 -63.07
C LEU A 45 31.96 53.92 -63.51
N MET A 46 33.03 53.49 -64.18
CA MET A 46 33.18 52.07 -64.51
C MET A 46 33.39 51.17 -63.29
N PHE A 47 34.13 51.67 -62.30
CA PHE A 47 34.30 50.96 -61.03
C PHE A 47 32.96 50.76 -60.25
N PHE A 48 32.13 51.85 -60.17
CA PHE A 48 30.79 51.74 -59.58
C PHE A 48 29.88 50.87 -60.42
N ALA A 49 29.98 50.86 -61.71
CA ALA A 49 29.17 50.00 -62.59
C ALA A 49 29.50 48.52 -62.38
N ILE A 50 30.78 48.18 -62.18
CA ILE A 50 31.24 46.84 -61.93
C ILE A 50 30.73 46.36 -60.51
N ILE A 51 30.86 47.24 -59.48
CA ILE A 51 30.37 46.93 -58.20
C ILE A 51 28.84 46.69 -58.21
N MET A 52 28.13 47.57 -58.93
CA MET A 52 26.69 47.43 -59.12
C MET A 52 26.29 46.18 -59.84
N ALA A 53 27.04 45.78 -60.82
CA ALA A 53 26.85 44.55 -61.60
C ALA A 53 27.11 43.31 -60.69
N ILE A 54 28.12 43.35 -59.80
CA ILE A 54 28.39 42.28 -58.83
C ILE A 54 27.28 42.15 -57.83
N LEU A 55 26.77 43.31 -57.36
CA LEU A 55 25.64 43.31 -56.37
C LEU A 55 24.34 42.76 -57.02
N LEU A 56 24.10 43.12 -58.31
CA LEU A 56 22.94 42.60 -59.05
C LEU A 56 23.08 41.09 -59.24
N VAL A 57 24.25 40.59 -59.67
CA VAL A 57 24.50 39.15 -59.84
C VAL A 57 24.37 38.44 -58.47
N SER A 58 24.93 39.02 -57.42
CA SER A 58 24.81 38.49 -56.06
C SER A 58 23.35 38.34 -55.61
N ARG A 59 22.47 39.24 -56.08
CA ARG A 59 21.04 39.17 -55.76
C ARG A 59 20.33 37.97 -56.42
N PHE A 60 20.82 37.52 -57.54
CA PHE A 60 20.24 36.39 -58.32
C PHE A 60 20.86 35.04 -57.98
N VAL A 61 22.04 35.01 -57.35
CA VAL A 61 22.69 33.75 -56.97
C VAL A 61 22.20 33.30 -55.61
N SER A 62 21.26 32.38 -55.60
CA SER A 62 20.84 31.66 -54.41
C SER A 62 21.67 30.41 -54.22
N TYR A 63 22.39 30.33 -53.14
CA TYR A 63 23.10 29.09 -52.77
C TYR A 63 22.15 28.18 -52.03
N PRO A 64 21.84 26.99 -52.54
CA PRO A 64 21.12 26.00 -51.73
C PRO A 64 22.04 25.53 -50.59
N THR A 65 21.62 25.76 -49.35
CA THR A 65 22.28 25.16 -48.22
C THR A 65 21.86 23.71 -48.14
N VAL A 66 22.77 22.82 -48.46
CA VAL A 66 22.56 21.36 -48.32
C VAL A 66 22.90 20.99 -46.90
N VAL A 67 21.88 20.68 -46.09
CA VAL A 67 22.06 20.10 -44.76
C VAL A 67 22.03 18.58 -44.94
N THR A 68 23.19 17.94 -44.85
CA THR A 68 23.27 16.48 -44.80
C THR A 68 22.94 16.03 -43.38
N ALA A 69 21.76 15.44 -43.20
CA ALA A 69 21.39 14.78 -41.96
C ALA A 69 21.43 13.26 -42.14
N PRO A 70 22.03 12.51 -41.23
CA PRO A 70 21.95 11.05 -41.29
C PRO A 70 20.49 10.64 -41.01
N VAL A 71 19.84 10.03 -42.00
CA VAL A 71 18.50 9.46 -41.87
C VAL A 71 18.63 7.97 -41.70
N THR A 72 18.18 7.47 -40.55
CA THR A 72 18.04 6.04 -40.31
C THR A 72 16.61 5.65 -40.63
N ILE A 73 16.40 4.89 -41.68
CA ILE A 73 15.08 4.35 -42.01
C ILE A 73 14.85 3.15 -41.08
N THR A 74 13.93 3.31 -40.11
CA THR A 74 13.48 2.22 -39.22
C THR A 74 12.04 1.89 -39.57
N THR A 75 11.71 0.62 -39.47
CA THR A 75 10.32 0.17 -39.53
C THR A 75 9.54 0.66 -38.29
N TYR A 76 8.22 0.79 -38.40
CA TYR A 76 7.35 1.17 -37.29
C TYR A 76 7.55 0.26 -36.08
N ASN A 77 7.83 -1.02 -36.28
CA ASN A 77 8.31 -1.97 -35.30
C ASN A 77 9.82 -2.17 -35.49
N SER A 78 10.62 -1.44 -34.72
CA SER A 78 12.08 -1.68 -34.72
C SER A 78 12.37 -3.10 -34.27
N PRO A 79 13.31 -3.81 -34.94
CA PRO A 79 13.70 -5.13 -34.48
C PRO A 79 14.29 -5.03 -33.08
N ALA A 80 13.66 -5.72 -32.13
CA ALA A 80 14.14 -5.80 -30.76
C ALA A 80 15.10 -7.00 -30.64
N SER A 81 16.30 -6.75 -30.15
CA SER A 81 17.21 -7.84 -29.76
C SER A 81 16.81 -8.41 -28.41
N LEU A 82 16.52 -9.69 -28.39
CA LEU A 82 16.23 -10.42 -27.15
C LEU A 82 17.56 -10.82 -26.51
N ILE A 83 17.92 -10.17 -25.42
CA ILE A 83 19.16 -10.44 -24.71
C ILE A 83 18.82 -11.25 -23.44
N ALA A 84 19.49 -12.39 -23.28
CA ALA A 84 19.36 -13.21 -22.09
C ALA A 84 19.85 -12.44 -20.85
N ARG A 85 19.10 -12.52 -19.75
CA ARG A 85 19.46 -11.87 -18.47
C ARG A 85 20.55 -12.60 -17.71
N SER A 86 20.76 -13.89 -18.01
CA SER A 86 21.80 -14.74 -17.39
C SER A 86 22.63 -15.41 -18.46
N THR A 87 23.90 -15.70 -18.14
CA THR A 87 24.80 -16.48 -18.99
C THR A 87 24.65 -17.96 -18.66
N GLY A 88 24.50 -18.81 -19.68
CA GLY A 88 24.37 -20.25 -19.53
C GLY A 88 24.31 -20.94 -20.89
N LYS A 89 24.31 -22.28 -20.90
CA LYS A 89 24.02 -23.05 -22.11
C LYS A 89 22.53 -23.03 -22.39
N ILE A 90 22.16 -23.03 -23.66
CA ILE A 90 20.77 -23.24 -24.06
C ILE A 90 20.48 -24.73 -23.94
N GLU A 91 19.58 -25.08 -23.05
CA GLU A 91 19.12 -26.45 -22.84
C GLU A 91 18.09 -26.85 -23.90
N LYS A 92 17.14 -25.98 -24.17
CA LYS A 92 16.05 -26.23 -25.09
C LYS A 92 15.72 -24.96 -25.87
N LEU A 93 15.65 -25.07 -27.22
CA LEU A 93 15.16 -24.00 -28.07
C LEU A 93 13.71 -24.32 -28.43
N LEU A 94 12.79 -23.41 -28.04
CA LEU A 94 11.35 -23.60 -28.18
C LEU A 94 10.77 -22.94 -29.43
N ALA A 95 11.47 -21.95 -29.99
CA ALA A 95 11.10 -21.27 -31.24
C ALA A 95 12.09 -21.51 -32.33
N GLY A 96 11.61 -21.81 -33.53
CA GLY A 96 12.42 -21.99 -34.73
C GLY A 96 12.84 -20.68 -35.40
N ASN A 97 13.73 -20.77 -36.40
CA ASN A 97 14.10 -19.60 -37.22
C ASN A 97 12.88 -19.16 -38.03
N GLU A 98 12.63 -17.84 -38.11
CA GLU A 98 11.51 -17.24 -38.85
C GLU A 98 10.11 -17.61 -38.32
N GLU A 99 10.01 -18.13 -37.08
CA GLU A 99 8.75 -18.50 -36.46
C GLU A 99 8.09 -17.28 -35.79
N TYR A 100 6.78 -17.17 -35.93
CA TYR A 100 5.98 -16.16 -35.20
C TYR A 100 5.85 -16.52 -33.72
N VAL A 101 6.35 -15.64 -32.86
CA VAL A 101 6.22 -15.77 -31.40
C VAL A 101 5.22 -14.76 -30.85
N LYS A 102 4.43 -15.17 -29.90
CA LYS A 102 3.48 -14.31 -29.19
C LYS A 102 4.20 -13.54 -28.06
N ASN A 103 3.56 -12.47 -27.63
CA ASN A 103 4.04 -11.78 -26.44
C ASN A 103 4.05 -12.75 -25.24
N GLU A 104 5.12 -12.70 -24.43
CA GLU A 104 5.35 -13.59 -23.27
C GLU A 104 5.58 -15.08 -23.62
N GLN A 105 5.68 -15.46 -24.88
CA GLN A 105 6.00 -16.83 -25.26
C GLN A 105 7.47 -17.14 -24.98
N PRO A 106 7.80 -18.23 -24.27
CA PRO A 106 9.19 -18.65 -24.06
C PRO A 106 9.83 -19.07 -25.38
N VAL A 107 11.00 -18.51 -25.69
CA VAL A 107 11.74 -18.74 -26.96
C VAL A 107 12.86 -19.76 -26.75
N ALA A 108 13.53 -19.74 -25.62
CA ALA A 108 14.60 -20.66 -25.29
C ALA A 108 14.69 -20.86 -23.78
N VAL A 109 15.15 -22.02 -23.36
CA VAL A 109 15.44 -22.37 -21.98
C VAL A 109 16.95 -22.42 -21.80
N ILE A 110 17.46 -21.66 -20.83
CA ILE A 110 18.88 -21.68 -20.44
C ILE A 110 19.03 -22.74 -19.35
N GLU A 111 20.08 -23.55 -19.42
CA GLU A 111 20.41 -24.57 -18.42
C GLU A 111 20.36 -23.98 -17.01
N ASN A 112 19.49 -24.53 -16.18
CA ASN A 112 19.27 -24.11 -14.79
C ASN A 112 19.02 -25.36 -13.93
N ILE A 113 19.17 -25.21 -12.63
CA ILE A 113 18.81 -26.23 -11.63
C ILE A 113 17.29 -26.52 -11.64
N ALA A 114 16.49 -25.56 -12.13
CA ALA A 114 15.05 -25.69 -12.26
C ALA A 114 14.66 -26.51 -13.48
N HIS A 115 13.70 -27.42 -13.34
CA HIS A 115 13.08 -28.11 -14.48
C HIS A 115 12.04 -27.20 -15.12
N PHE A 116 12.14 -27.00 -16.44
CA PHE A 116 11.25 -26.11 -17.19
C PHE A 116 9.76 -26.50 -17.01
N GLU A 117 9.47 -27.77 -17.05
CA GLU A 117 8.10 -28.30 -16.90
C GLU A 117 7.51 -27.98 -15.52
N ASP A 118 8.31 -28.06 -14.46
CA ASP A 118 7.89 -27.72 -13.11
C ASP A 118 7.60 -26.21 -12.95
N VAL A 119 8.39 -25.39 -13.62
CA VAL A 119 8.16 -23.93 -13.67
C VAL A 119 6.87 -23.60 -14.42
N GLU A 120 6.56 -24.28 -15.53
CA GLU A 120 5.33 -24.11 -16.29
C GLU A 120 4.09 -24.51 -15.46
N ILE A 121 4.17 -25.60 -14.71
CA ILE A 121 3.13 -26.05 -13.78
C ILE A 121 2.91 -24.97 -12.69
N LEU A 122 3.99 -24.45 -12.11
CA LEU A 122 3.88 -23.40 -11.11
C LEU A 122 3.24 -22.12 -11.68
N VAL A 123 3.67 -21.68 -12.87
CA VAL A 123 3.11 -20.50 -13.54
C VAL A 123 1.62 -20.68 -13.81
N SER A 124 1.21 -21.85 -14.29
CA SER A 124 -0.20 -22.14 -14.55
C SER A 124 -1.03 -22.11 -13.25
N PHE A 125 -0.50 -22.65 -12.17
CA PHE A 125 -1.13 -22.61 -10.85
C PHE A 125 -1.27 -21.17 -10.34
N LEU A 126 -0.19 -20.38 -10.39
CA LEU A 126 -0.22 -18.97 -9.96
C LEU A 126 -1.17 -18.12 -10.79
N ASN A 127 -1.26 -18.37 -12.10
CA ASN A 127 -2.24 -17.71 -12.95
C ASN A 127 -3.69 -18.09 -12.59
N SER A 128 -3.94 -19.33 -12.17
CA SER A 128 -5.26 -19.74 -11.68
C SER A 128 -5.65 -18.98 -10.40
N LEU A 129 -4.70 -18.76 -9.49
CA LEU A 129 -4.93 -17.94 -8.30
C LEU A 129 -5.13 -16.46 -8.63
N LYS A 130 -4.32 -15.91 -9.53
CA LYS A 130 -4.42 -14.51 -9.96
C LYS A 130 -5.77 -14.18 -10.62
N ASN A 131 -6.34 -15.13 -11.34
CA ASN A 131 -7.63 -14.95 -12.02
C ASN A 131 -8.85 -15.05 -11.08
N ASP A 132 -8.72 -15.66 -9.92
CA ASP A 132 -9.76 -15.69 -8.87
C ASP A 132 -9.39 -14.72 -7.75
N LEU A 133 -9.92 -13.50 -7.78
CA LEU A 133 -9.68 -12.47 -6.74
C LEU A 133 -10.12 -12.91 -5.33
N GLN A 134 -10.92 -13.97 -5.22
CA GLN A 134 -11.43 -14.51 -3.96
C GLN A 134 -10.79 -15.84 -3.58
N TRP A 135 -9.67 -16.22 -4.20
CA TRP A 135 -9.03 -17.51 -3.96
C TRP A 135 -8.64 -17.75 -2.48
N ILE A 136 -8.29 -16.67 -1.76
CA ILE A 136 -7.95 -16.75 -0.33
C ILE A 136 -9.15 -17.25 0.49
N ASP A 137 -10.35 -16.80 0.18
CA ASP A 137 -11.57 -17.25 0.88
C ASP A 137 -11.99 -18.68 0.47
N LYS A 138 -11.51 -19.13 -0.69
CA LYS A 138 -11.76 -20.47 -1.26
C LYS A 138 -10.52 -21.39 -1.22
N VAL A 139 -9.57 -21.10 -0.35
CA VAL A 139 -8.28 -21.82 -0.31
C VAL A 139 -8.41 -23.35 -0.23
N SER A 140 -9.49 -23.86 0.36
CA SER A 140 -9.76 -25.30 0.46
C SER A 140 -9.97 -25.98 -0.90
N GLN A 141 -10.34 -25.24 -1.93
CA GLN A 141 -10.57 -25.74 -3.30
C GLN A 141 -9.29 -25.82 -4.13
N TYR A 142 -8.23 -25.14 -3.69
CA TYR A 142 -6.96 -25.11 -4.39
C TYR A 142 -6.00 -26.15 -3.82
N PHE A 143 -5.19 -26.73 -4.72
CA PHE A 143 -4.19 -27.72 -4.39
C PHE A 143 -2.88 -27.32 -5.07
N PRO A 144 -1.98 -26.65 -4.34
CA PRO A 144 -0.68 -26.28 -4.90
C PRO A 144 0.10 -27.55 -5.26
N PRO A 145 0.78 -27.57 -6.40
CA PRO A 145 1.56 -28.72 -6.84
C PRO A 145 2.69 -29.02 -5.86
N ALA A 146 2.84 -30.29 -5.51
CA ALA A 146 3.90 -30.75 -4.62
C ALA A 146 5.13 -31.20 -5.43
N SER A 147 6.29 -31.19 -4.81
CA SER A 147 7.53 -31.77 -5.35
C SER A 147 8.03 -31.16 -6.66
N LEU A 148 7.96 -29.83 -6.79
CA LEU A 148 8.52 -29.09 -7.91
C LEU A 148 10.02 -28.82 -7.71
N SER A 149 10.81 -28.91 -8.79
CA SER A 149 12.21 -28.48 -8.83
C SER A 149 12.29 -27.13 -9.58
N ILE A 150 12.19 -26.03 -8.85
CA ILE A 150 12.06 -24.66 -9.39
C ILE A 150 13.29 -23.77 -9.09
N GLY A 151 14.41 -24.38 -8.72
CA GLY A 151 15.70 -23.70 -8.53
C GLY A 151 15.69 -22.65 -7.43
N GLU A 152 16.09 -21.42 -7.75
CA GLU A 152 16.23 -20.34 -6.75
C GLU A 152 14.91 -19.97 -6.06
N VAL A 153 13.76 -20.19 -6.72
CA VAL A 153 12.43 -19.88 -6.19
C VAL A 153 11.93 -20.95 -5.22
N GLN A 154 12.65 -22.09 -5.11
CA GLN A 154 12.26 -23.22 -4.28
C GLN A 154 11.96 -22.87 -2.83
N SER A 155 12.83 -22.07 -2.22
CA SER A 155 12.67 -21.67 -0.81
C SER A 155 11.43 -20.81 -0.58
N SER A 156 11.16 -19.88 -1.50
CA SER A 156 9.97 -19.01 -1.44
C SER A 156 8.68 -19.81 -1.64
N TYR A 157 8.71 -20.76 -2.58
CA TYR A 157 7.58 -21.64 -2.82
C TYR A 157 7.28 -22.58 -1.65
N LEU A 158 8.30 -23.15 -1.02
CA LEU A 158 8.13 -23.99 0.16
C LEU A 158 7.54 -23.19 1.34
N ARG A 159 7.96 -21.93 1.50
CA ARG A 159 7.38 -21.04 2.50
C ARG A 159 5.88 -20.77 2.21
N PHE A 160 5.57 -20.44 0.96
CA PHE A 160 4.18 -20.27 0.52
C PHE A 160 3.34 -21.52 0.79
N MET A 161 3.84 -22.70 0.41
CA MET A 161 3.20 -23.99 0.66
C MET A 161 2.91 -24.25 2.14
N THR A 162 3.88 -23.91 3.00
CA THR A 162 3.73 -24.09 4.44
C THR A 162 2.61 -23.20 4.97
N ILE A 163 2.62 -21.92 4.64
CA ILE A 163 1.58 -20.96 5.07
C ILE A 163 0.22 -21.34 4.49
N PHE A 164 0.18 -21.72 3.21
CA PHE A 164 -1.04 -22.16 2.53
C PHE A 164 -1.69 -23.38 3.22
N ASN A 165 -0.90 -24.38 3.54
CA ASN A 165 -1.38 -25.58 4.21
C ASN A 165 -1.83 -25.28 5.65
N GLN A 166 -1.10 -24.45 6.39
CA GLN A 166 -1.49 -23.99 7.73
C GLN A 166 -2.82 -23.24 7.71
N TYR A 167 -3.00 -22.33 6.77
CA TYR A 167 -4.26 -21.59 6.63
C TYR A 167 -5.43 -22.50 6.24
N LYS A 168 -5.21 -23.41 5.29
CA LYS A 168 -6.20 -24.42 4.89
C LYS A 168 -6.62 -25.32 6.07
N GLU A 169 -5.65 -25.81 6.85
CA GLU A 169 -5.89 -26.62 8.04
C GLU A 169 -6.63 -25.82 9.12
N TYR A 170 -6.23 -24.58 9.36
CA TYR A 170 -6.90 -23.67 10.28
C TYR A 170 -8.40 -23.47 9.94
N LEU A 171 -8.72 -23.29 8.66
CA LEU A 171 -10.11 -23.16 8.21
C LEU A 171 -10.87 -24.47 8.34
N GLN A 172 -10.25 -25.61 8.07
CA GLN A 172 -10.89 -26.93 8.16
C GLN A 172 -11.17 -27.37 9.58
N GLN A 173 -10.23 -27.13 10.50
CA GLN A 173 -10.39 -27.49 11.91
C GLN A 173 -11.52 -26.70 12.58
N GLY A 174 -11.73 -25.45 12.20
CA GLY A 174 -12.83 -24.61 12.69
C GLY A 174 -12.91 -24.52 14.22
N TYR A 175 -11.76 -24.68 14.90
CA TYR A 175 -11.71 -24.75 16.37
C TYR A 175 -12.28 -23.52 17.04
N ILE A 176 -11.86 -22.32 16.59
CA ILE A 176 -12.34 -21.07 17.17
C ILE A 176 -13.82 -20.87 16.87
N GLN A 177 -14.27 -21.19 15.66
CA GLN A 177 -15.69 -21.12 15.27
C GLN A 177 -16.56 -22.05 16.14
N SER A 178 -16.07 -23.27 16.38
CA SER A 178 -16.77 -24.23 17.24
C SER A 178 -16.85 -23.76 18.67
N LYS A 179 -15.78 -23.13 19.19
CA LYS A 179 -15.72 -22.54 20.55
C LYS A 179 -16.64 -21.31 20.68
N LEU A 180 -16.72 -20.46 19.66
CA LEU A 180 -17.65 -19.34 19.60
C LEU A 180 -19.09 -19.82 19.67
N ARG A 181 -19.47 -20.80 18.86
CA ARG A 181 -20.82 -21.38 18.86
C ARG A 181 -21.19 -21.98 20.24
N LEU A 182 -20.27 -22.72 20.86
CA LEU A 182 -20.48 -23.27 22.19
C LEU A 182 -20.71 -22.16 23.23
N LEU A 183 -19.94 -21.08 23.15
CA LEU A 183 -20.06 -19.95 24.06
C LEU A 183 -21.37 -19.17 23.84
N GLU A 184 -21.83 -19.04 22.58
CA GLU A 184 -23.17 -18.49 22.28
C GLU A 184 -24.30 -19.32 22.89
N GLU A 185 -24.22 -20.64 22.80
CA GLU A 185 -25.19 -21.53 23.44
C GLU A 185 -25.17 -21.37 24.98
N GLN A 186 -23.99 -21.24 25.57
CA GLN A 186 -23.84 -20.99 27.01
C GLN A 186 -24.47 -19.65 27.41
N ILE A 187 -24.19 -18.57 26.66
CA ILE A 187 -24.78 -17.25 26.88
C ILE A 187 -26.30 -17.34 26.81
N LYS A 188 -26.85 -18.00 25.80
CA LYS A 188 -28.31 -18.17 25.63
C LYS A 188 -28.93 -18.89 26.83
N LYS A 189 -28.36 -20.00 27.30
CA LYS A 189 -28.83 -20.72 28.47
C LYS A 189 -28.75 -19.86 29.75
N GLN A 190 -27.72 -19.05 29.84
CA GLN A 190 -27.57 -18.14 30.97
C GLN A 190 -28.60 -17.00 30.94
N GLU A 191 -28.99 -16.55 29.73
CA GLU A 191 -30.09 -15.57 29.56
C GLU A 191 -31.44 -16.19 29.95
N GLU A 192 -31.72 -17.42 29.54
CA GLU A 192 -32.90 -18.16 29.96
C GLU A 192 -32.98 -18.32 31.49
N TYR A 193 -31.88 -18.71 32.12
CA TYR A 193 -31.79 -18.79 33.58
C TYR A 193 -31.97 -17.42 34.26
N THR A 194 -31.50 -16.35 33.69
CA THR A 194 -31.73 -14.99 34.18
C THR A 194 -33.22 -14.65 34.20
N ILE A 195 -33.97 -15.03 33.18
CA ILE A 195 -35.42 -14.81 33.09
C ILE A 195 -36.12 -15.56 34.24
N GLU A 196 -35.74 -16.79 34.54
CA GLU A 196 -36.29 -17.57 35.64
C GLU A 196 -36.01 -16.91 36.99
N LEU A 197 -34.78 -16.41 37.19
CA LEU A 197 -34.45 -15.66 38.42
C LEU A 197 -35.26 -14.38 38.58
N PHE A 198 -35.60 -13.68 37.52
CA PHE A 198 -36.47 -12.51 37.58
C PHE A 198 -37.91 -12.88 37.95
N VAL A 199 -38.42 -14.01 37.48
CA VAL A 199 -39.74 -14.53 37.88
C VAL A 199 -39.71 -14.87 39.35
N GLN A 200 -38.70 -15.60 39.83
CA GLN A 200 -38.54 -15.95 41.25
C GLN A 200 -38.42 -14.68 42.14
N ARG A 201 -37.67 -13.67 41.69
CA ARG A 201 -37.57 -12.39 42.40
C ARG A 201 -38.94 -11.73 42.56
N ARG A 202 -39.75 -11.70 41.52
CA ARG A 202 -41.09 -11.10 41.56
C ARG A 202 -41.97 -11.83 42.57
N LEU A 203 -41.99 -13.16 42.56
CA LEU A 203 -42.74 -13.96 43.50
C LEU A 203 -42.25 -13.76 44.94
N SER A 204 -40.93 -13.71 45.14
CA SER A 204 -40.33 -13.44 46.48
C SER A 204 -40.62 -12.02 46.98
N GLU A 205 -40.74 -11.04 46.06
CA GLU A 205 -41.10 -9.66 46.38
C GLU A 205 -42.57 -9.57 46.85
N GLU A 206 -43.47 -10.25 46.13
CA GLU A 206 -44.89 -10.34 46.49
C GLU A 206 -45.06 -11.03 47.87
N ASP A 207 -44.34 -12.13 48.10
CA ASP A 207 -44.35 -12.85 49.38
C ASP A 207 -43.82 -11.97 50.55
N LEU A 208 -42.72 -11.23 50.30
CA LEU A 208 -42.20 -10.27 51.27
C LEU A 208 -43.21 -9.16 51.58
N GLN A 209 -43.93 -8.63 50.59
CA GLN A 209 -44.97 -7.62 50.80
C GLN A 209 -46.15 -8.14 51.61
N LEU A 210 -46.56 -9.39 51.39
CA LEU A 210 -47.61 -10.03 52.18
C LEU A 210 -47.16 -10.19 53.64
N GLU A 211 -45.93 -10.65 53.85
CA GLU A 211 -45.38 -10.80 55.22
C GLU A 211 -45.20 -9.46 55.92
N GLN A 212 -44.80 -8.40 55.19
CA GLN A 212 -44.76 -7.04 55.77
C GLN A 212 -46.12 -6.56 56.21
N LYS A 213 -47.19 -6.82 55.43
CA LYS A 213 -48.55 -6.47 55.81
C LYS A 213 -49.03 -7.28 57.04
N SER A 214 -48.67 -8.58 57.12
CA SER A 214 -48.96 -9.44 58.23
C SER A 214 -48.29 -8.94 59.52
N PHE A 215 -46.98 -8.70 59.46
CA PHE A 215 -46.20 -8.15 60.59
C PHE A 215 -46.73 -6.78 61.04
N LEU A 216 -47.14 -5.92 60.09
CA LEU A 216 -47.74 -4.63 60.45
C LEU A 216 -49.04 -4.81 61.25
N ARG A 217 -49.93 -5.76 60.87
CA ARG A 217 -51.14 -6.08 61.64
C ARG A 217 -50.79 -6.61 63.04
N ASP A 218 -49.86 -7.55 63.12
CA ASP A 218 -49.41 -8.14 64.36
C ASP A 218 -48.78 -7.09 65.30
N SER A 219 -48.03 -6.16 64.74
CA SER A 219 -47.44 -5.03 65.40
C SER A 219 -48.51 -4.09 66.00
N ILE A 220 -49.57 -3.79 65.22
CA ILE A 220 -50.71 -2.98 65.73
C ILE A 220 -51.44 -3.70 66.81
N LEU A 221 -51.72 -5.00 66.73
CA LEU A 221 -52.37 -5.81 67.71
C LEU A 221 -51.51 -5.91 69.01
N PHE A 222 -50.20 -6.04 68.88
CA PHE A 222 -49.28 -6.10 70.01
C PHE A 222 -49.25 -4.79 70.86
N TYR A 223 -49.18 -3.63 70.13
CA TYR A 223 -49.04 -2.34 70.83
C TYR A 223 -50.36 -1.61 71.14
N ARG A 224 -51.46 -1.84 70.42
CA ARG A 224 -52.70 -1.06 70.50
C ARG A 224 -53.98 -1.89 70.59
N GLY A 225 -53.88 -3.21 70.44
CA GLY A 225 -55.07 -4.06 70.36
C GLY A 225 -55.74 -4.34 71.72
N ASN A 226 -57.11 -4.47 71.76
CA ASN A 226 -57.88 -4.97 72.89
C ASN A 226 -57.69 -6.48 73.12
N TYR A 227 -57.11 -7.17 72.14
CA TYR A 227 -56.72 -8.59 72.17
C TYR A 227 -55.21 -8.67 71.91
N PRO A 228 -54.36 -8.55 72.95
CA PRO A 228 -52.90 -8.56 72.74
C PRO A 228 -52.45 -9.97 72.33
N ILE A 229 -51.70 -10.01 71.27
CA ILE A 229 -50.94 -11.22 70.89
C ILE A 229 -49.81 -11.44 71.91
N SER A 230 -49.38 -12.67 72.08
CA SER A 230 -48.29 -12.98 73.00
C SER A 230 -46.94 -12.44 72.41
N VAL A 231 -46.00 -12.15 73.34
CA VAL A 231 -44.62 -11.74 72.89
C VAL A 231 -44.01 -12.76 72.00
N ASN A 232 -44.21 -14.06 72.22
CA ASN A 232 -43.67 -15.13 71.37
C ASN A 232 -44.25 -15.13 69.96
N GLU A 233 -45.56 -14.85 69.82
CA GLU A 233 -46.21 -14.73 68.53
C GLU A 233 -45.66 -13.51 67.71
N PHE A 234 -45.47 -12.37 68.41
CA PHE A 234 -44.87 -11.18 67.75
C PHE A 234 -43.42 -11.40 67.35
N GLU A 235 -42.59 -12.04 68.18
CA GLU A 235 -41.22 -12.41 67.81
C GLU A 235 -41.15 -13.37 66.66
N LYS A 236 -42.07 -14.35 66.62
CA LYS A 236 -42.20 -15.29 65.52
C LYS A 236 -42.56 -14.58 64.18
N SER A 237 -43.50 -13.63 64.23
CA SER A 237 -43.89 -12.82 63.08
C SER A 237 -42.71 -11.97 62.57
N LYS A 238 -41.96 -11.36 63.56
CA LYS A 238 -40.72 -10.63 63.18
C LYS A 238 -39.67 -11.53 62.58
N GLN A 239 -39.48 -12.74 63.07
CA GLN A 239 -38.52 -13.71 62.56
C GLN A 239 -38.88 -14.14 61.11
N SER A 240 -40.20 -14.40 60.91
CA SER A 240 -40.70 -14.72 59.54
C SER A 240 -40.42 -13.59 58.56
N LEU A 241 -40.72 -12.35 58.90
CA LEU A 241 -40.41 -11.18 58.07
C LEU A 241 -38.92 -11.10 57.73
N LEU A 242 -38.02 -11.24 58.72
CA LEU A 242 -36.58 -11.22 58.50
C LEU A 242 -36.11 -12.36 57.59
N GLN A 243 -36.71 -13.55 57.73
CA GLN A 243 -36.45 -14.69 56.85
C GLN A 243 -36.81 -14.37 55.39
N ARG A 244 -38.01 -13.82 55.11
CA ARG A 244 -38.43 -13.41 53.77
C ARG A 244 -37.54 -12.31 53.19
N GLN A 245 -37.17 -11.34 54.01
CA GLN A 245 -36.25 -10.26 53.59
C GLN A 245 -34.86 -10.77 53.23
N SER A 246 -34.35 -11.73 54.03
CA SER A 246 -33.07 -12.40 53.73
C SER A 246 -33.14 -13.20 52.43
N ALA A 247 -34.21 -13.98 52.22
CA ALA A 247 -34.44 -14.75 50.99
C ALA A 247 -34.50 -13.83 49.73
N TYR A 248 -35.25 -12.72 49.81
CA TYR A 248 -35.31 -11.74 48.75
C TYR A 248 -33.94 -11.10 48.46
N SER A 249 -33.19 -10.75 49.49
CA SER A 249 -31.84 -10.16 49.35
C SER A 249 -30.85 -11.14 48.74
N SER A 250 -30.90 -12.43 49.13
CA SER A 250 -30.03 -13.46 48.57
C SER A 250 -30.34 -13.72 47.10
N LEU A 251 -31.61 -13.69 46.71
CA LEU A 251 -32.02 -13.85 45.30
C LEU A 251 -31.58 -12.65 44.45
N LYS A 252 -31.67 -11.42 45.00
CA LYS A 252 -31.14 -10.22 44.34
C LYS A 252 -29.63 -10.30 44.14
N ALA A 253 -28.88 -10.83 45.11
CA ALA A 253 -27.45 -11.06 45.00
C ALA A 253 -27.13 -12.13 43.91
N SER A 254 -27.94 -13.22 43.86
CA SER A 254 -27.80 -14.25 42.83
C SER A 254 -28.02 -13.71 41.42
N ILE A 255 -29.01 -12.84 41.22
CA ILE A 255 -29.24 -12.17 39.93
C ILE A 255 -28.01 -11.35 39.52
N LYS A 256 -27.50 -10.52 40.46
CA LYS A 256 -26.31 -9.69 40.17
C LYS A 256 -25.08 -10.53 39.84
N ASN A 257 -24.88 -11.64 40.56
CA ASN A 257 -23.77 -12.57 40.26
C ASN A 257 -23.93 -13.22 38.86
N ASN A 258 -25.18 -13.58 38.51
CA ASN A 258 -25.50 -14.15 37.22
C ASN A 258 -25.26 -13.14 36.10
N GLU A 259 -25.72 -11.90 36.24
CA GLU A 259 -25.43 -10.81 35.30
C GLU A 259 -23.92 -10.58 35.10
N SER A 260 -23.16 -10.58 36.17
CA SER A 260 -21.70 -10.46 36.13
C SER A 260 -21.03 -11.64 35.42
N SER A 261 -21.57 -12.86 35.62
CA SER A 261 -21.08 -14.05 34.88
C SER A 261 -21.37 -13.97 33.38
N MET A 262 -22.58 -13.52 33.04
CA MET A 262 -22.97 -13.32 31.64
C MET A 262 -22.15 -12.26 30.95
N LEU A 263 -21.82 -11.15 31.61
CA LEU A 263 -20.91 -10.13 31.06
C LEU A 263 -19.53 -10.71 30.77
N ARG A 264 -18.95 -11.50 31.65
CA ARG A 264 -17.67 -12.18 31.42
C ARG A 264 -17.72 -13.15 30.24
N MET A 265 -18.83 -13.88 30.07
CA MET A 265 -19.01 -14.76 28.91
C MET A 265 -19.09 -13.95 27.61
N LYS A 266 -19.82 -12.82 27.60
CA LYS A 266 -19.91 -11.92 26.43
C LYS A 266 -18.56 -11.29 26.09
N GLU A 267 -17.78 -10.90 27.10
CA GLU A 267 -16.40 -10.40 26.92
C GLU A 267 -15.51 -11.48 26.29
N SER A 268 -15.53 -12.70 26.85
CA SER A 268 -14.78 -13.83 26.29
C SER A 268 -15.20 -14.19 24.85
N HIS A 269 -16.49 -14.04 24.53
CA HIS A 269 -16.98 -14.24 23.16
C HIS A 269 -16.40 -13.18 22.20
N LEU A 270 -16.41 -11.92 22.61
CA LEU A 270 -15.83 -10.82 21.83
C LEU A 270 -14.33 -11.00 21.63
N ASP A 271 -13.60 -11.38 22.67
CA ASP A 271 -12.16 -11.63 22.58
C ASP A 271 -11.83 -12.74 21.58
N LEU A 272 -12.62 -13.82 21.57
CA LEU A 272 -12.46 -14.89 20.60
C LEU A 272 -12.79 -14.45 19.17
N GLN A 273 -13.78 -13.58 18.98
CA GLN A 273 -14.08 -13.00 17.65
C GLN A 273 -12.91 -12.15 17.16
N VAL A 274 -12.38 -11.27 18.00
CA VAL A 274 -11.21 -10.44 17.66
C VAL A 274 -9.99 -11.30 17.38
N GLN A 275 -9.78 -12.37 18.14
CA GLN A 275 -8.70 -13.31 17.90
C GLN A 275 -8.85 -13.98 16.52
N LEU A 276 -10.04 -14.46 16.18
CA LEU A 276 -10.33 -15.08 14.88
C LEU A 276 -10.03 -14.12 13.72
N GLU A 277 -10.52 -12.89 13.79
CA GLU A 277 -10.28 -11.88 12.76
C GLU A 277 -8.80 -11.56 12.62
N LYS A 278 -8.10 -11.44 13.73
CA LYS A 278 -6.66 -11.15 13.74
C LYS A 278 -5.84 -12.28 13.12
N GLU A 279 -6.15 -13.52 13.44
CA GLU A 279 -5.47 -14.69 12.85
C GLU A 279 -5.77 -14.81 11.36
N LEU A 280 -7.01 -14.64 10.93
CA LEU A 280 -7.39 -14.63 9.50
C LEU A 280 -6.68 -13.49 8.75
N HIS A 281 -6.61 -12.30 9.35
CA HIS A 281 -5.90 -11.17 8.74
C HIS A 281 -4.40 -11.45 8.60
N GLN A 282 -3.78 -12.08 9.61
CA GLN A 282 -2.37 -12.45 9.56
C GLN A 282 -2.10 -13.45 8.42
N TYR A 283 -2.90 -14.50 8.28
CA TYR A 283 -2.75 -15.44 7.16
C TYR A 283 -2.90 -14.78 5.79
N ARG A 284 -3.82 -13.81 5.66
CA ARG A 284 -3.99 -13.05 4.41
C ARG A 284 -2.81 -12.14 4.08
N LEU A 285 -2.05 -11.70 5.07
CA LEU A 285 -0.83 -10.91 4.87
C LEU A 285 0.38 -11.78 4.53
N ASP A 286 0.40 -13.01 5.06
CA ASP A 286 1.52 -13.93 4.90
C ASP A 286 1.45 -14.71 3.57
N LEU A 287 0.27 -14.84 2.97
CA LEU A 287 0.00 -15.44 1.66
C LEU A 287 0.16 -14.46 0.51
#